data_51f7eb7b315068b1bc073c72bb382750
#
_entry.id   51f7eb7b315068b1bc073c72bb382750
#
_cell.length_a   1.000
_cell.length_b   1.000
_cell.length_c   1.000
_cell.angle_alpha   90.00
_cell.angle_beta   90.00
_cell.angle_gamma   90.00
#
_symmetry.space_group_name_H-M   'P 1'
#
loop_
_entity.id
_entity.type
_entity.pdbx_description
1 polymer ?
#
loop_
_entity_poly.entity_id
_entity_poly.type
_entity_poly.pdbx_seq_one_letter_code
_entity_poly.pdbx_strand_id
1 'polypeptide(L)'
;MSNSTVVLSRRENQARLLAEYAIDFLSGRFGAIGTATLDRVAQFHLDSVGCAVSALSQGARAPTVLRNEALQHSPSRDSRGGIVFGSARPTDVSKAVAANCSAVREWDSNGTNFGFDPIRGRTAGEFGHNDFYPVAIAAARLVHLDGLKTLRVMLLIDEIRGRLAEVFALRTYAIDHVHHGAVASVVAFSAAIGATVEQIESAIGLVVAHYVPFRAIRAGHQLSDSKGASAAFAAEIAIVSAMRAIRGFVGPRDVFRNPLAIYRFNEPTMDGTSPFDLELGCSGDAFAIHGMHFKLGLYEHQSAGAIEAICELFAIQPNLACDQDSISQVRIKIYEPAYSIIADPAKRNPTTRQSADHSLPWIVARLFIKAKTAKSLDWNGLMLMPEDYQEKHIIDPHVRRMIGKIVIEHGGPHYDSLYPDGIPTSVEIVHTLFGTLSSSLVQYPLGHARSSPDKTEKMVHLKFDRLVAPTVSDVDGLRSRMRLVNKSAEEIDSFYAFPILGCDPDQ
;
A
#
# COMPACT_ATOMS: atom_id res chain seq x y z
N MET A 1 -32.91 5.92 -9.73
CA MET A 1 -31.61 6.07 -9.06
C MET A 1 -30.64 5.18 -9.82
N SER A 2 -29.61 5.70 -10.45
CA SER A 2 -28.57 4.85 -11.06
C SER A 2 -27.91 4.05 -9.94
N ASN A 3 -27.76 2.73 -10.12
CA ASN A 3 -26.98 1.91 -9.18
C ASN A 3 -25.57 2.47 -9.12
N SER A 4 -25.07 2.75 -7.90
CA SER A 4 -23.68 3.21 -7.68
C SER A 4 -22.65 2.08 -7.84
N THR A 5 -23.10 0.86 -8.07
CA THR A 5 -22.29 -0.35 -8.25
C THR A 5 -22.77 -1.20 -9.41
N VAL A 6 -21.86 -2.01 -9.95
CA VAL A 6 -22.12 -3.03 -10.96
C VAL A 6 -21.62 -4.38 -10.47
N VAL A 7 -22.38 -5.46 -10.72
CA VAL A 7 -21.99 -6.82 -10.33
C VAL A 7 -21.52 -7.60 -11.55
N LEU A 8 -20.29 -8.08 -11.52
CA LEU A 8 -19.77 -9.02 -12.50
C LEU A 8 -20.06 -10.43 -11.99
N SER A 9 -21.07 -11.07 -12.60
CA SER A 9 -21.59 -12.35 -12.14
C SER A 9 -20.56 -13.47 -12.26
N ARG A 10 -20.44 -14.29 -11.21
CA ARG A 10 -19.62 -15.52 -11.21
C ARG A 10 -19.97 -16.53 -12.32
N ARG A 11 -21.17 -16.41 -12.90
CA ARG A 11 -21.66 -17.29 -13.98
C ARG A 11 -21.17 -16.85 -15.36
N GLU A 12 -20.66 -15.64 -15.48
CA GLU A 12 -20.21 -15.03 -16.72
C GLU A 12 -18.69 -14.96 -16.82
N ASN A 13 -18.19 -14.61 -17.98
CA ASN A 13 -16.76 -14.37 -18.19
C ASN A 13 -16.33 -13.05 -17.54
N GLN A 14 -15.94 -13.11 -16.26
CA GLN A 14 -15.57 -11.93 -15.49
C GLN A 14 -14.35 -11.20 -16.04
N ALA A 15 -13.43 -11.86 -16.75
CA ALA A 15 -12.29 -11.17 -17.36
C ALA A 15 -12.76 -10.23 -18.49
N ARG A 16 -13.74 -10.67 -19.28
CA ARG A 16 -14.39 -9.84 -20.31
C ARG A 16 -15.21 -8.71 -19.67
N LEU A 17 -16.02 -9.03 -18.67
CA LEU A 17 -16.82 -8.02 -17.95
C LEU A 17 -15.96 -6.97 -17.25
N LEU A 18 -14.78 -7.34 -16.68
CA LEU A 18 -13.82 -6.40 -16.14
C LEU A 18 -13.27 -5.44 -17.21
N ALA A 19 -13.02 -5.95 -18.41
CA ALA A 19 -12.58 -5.11 -19.53
C ALA A 19 -13.66 -4.11 -19.94
N GLU A 20 -14.91 -4.55 -20.09
CA GLU A 20 -16.07 -3.71 -20.40
C GLU A 20 -16.29 -2.65 -19.31
N TYR A 21 -16.28 -3.08 -18.04
CA TYR A 21 -16.39 -2.16 -16.90
C TYR A 21 -15.29 -1.08 -16.92
N ALA A 22 -14.03 -1.45 -17.13
CA ALA A 22 -12.92 -0.51 -17.10
C ALA A 22 -13.02 0.54 -18.22
N ILE A 23 -13.39 0.13 -19.42
CA ILE A 23 -13.63 1.03 -20.57
C ILE A 23 -14.78 1.98 -20.26
N ASP A 24 -15.90 1.46 -19.76
CA ASP A 24 -17.08 2.27 -19.44
C ASP A 24 -16.83 3.22 -18.28
N PHE A 25 -16.07 2.79 -17.27
CA PHE A 25 -15.66 3.63 -16.14
C PHE A 25 -14.79 4.81 -16.59
N LEU A 26 -13.74 4.55 -17.38
CA LEU A 26 -12.85 5.61 -17.85
C LEU A 26 -13.51 6.54 -18.86
N SER A 27 -14.47 6.05 -19.65
CA SER A 27 -15.26 6.89 -20.55
C SER A 27 -16.29 7.78 -19.85
N GLY A 28 -16.55 7.54 -18.55
CA GLY A 28 -17.53 8.29 -17.76
C GLY A 28 -18.98 7.86 -17.93
N ARG A 29 -19.25 6.70 -18.54
CA ARG A 29 -20.62 6.20 -18.76
C ARG A 29 -21.42 5.95 -17.49
N PHE A 30 -20.76 5.61 -16.39
CA PHE A 30 -21.43 5.32 -15.12
C PHE A 30 -21.86 6.55 -14.31
N GLY A 31 -21.41 7.74 -14.70
CA GLY A 31 -21.74 8.98 -14.01
C GLY A 31 -20.56 9.63 -13.29
N ALA A 32 -20.86 10.61 -12.44
CA ALA A 32 -19.85 11.38 -11.72
C ALA A 32 -19.30 10.61 -10.53
N ILE A 33 -17.99 10.72 -10.33
CA ILE A 33 -17.30 10.26 -9.11
C ILE A 33 -17.41 11.37 -8.07
N GLY A 34 -17.64 11.01 -6.80
CA GLY A 34 -17.70 11.96 -5.70
C GLY A 34 -16.37 12.71 -5.51
N THR A 35 -16.43 13.97 -5.14
CA THR A 35 -15.21 14.76 -4.87
C THR A 35 -14.42 14.18 -3.71
N ALA A 36 -15.07 13.70 -2.66
CA ALA A 36 -14.42 13.03 -1.52
C ALA A 36 -13.61 11.80 -1.94
N THR A 37 -14.10 11.03 -2.93
CA THR A 37 -13.37 9.89 -3.50
C THR A 37 -12.11 10.35 -4.23
N LEU A 38 -12.22 11.36 -5.10
CA LEU A 38 -11.07 11.89 -5.86
C LEU A 38 -10.02 12.54 -4.94
N ASP A 39 -10.47 13.26 -3.92
CA ASP A 39 -9.57 13.86 -2.92
C ASP A 39 -8.81 12.77 -2.15
N ARG A 40 -9.48 11.67 -1.80
CA ARG A 40 -8.84 10.56 -1.11
C ARG A 40 -7.80 9.85 -1.99
N VAL A 41 -8.08 9.66 -3.29
CA VAL A 41 -7.07 9.15 -4.26
C VAL A 41 -5.87 10.09 -4.31
N ALA A 42 -6.12 11.40 -4.41
CA ALA A 42 -5.05 12.41 -4.46
C ALA A 42 -4.19 12.41 -3.18
N GLN A 43 -4.80 12.23 -1.99
CA GLN A 43 -4.09 12.10 -0.72
C GLN A 43 -3.20 10.83 -0.68
N PHE A 44 -3.72 9.67 -1.13
CA PHE A 44 -2.92 8.45 -1.23
C PHE A 44 -1.79 8.57 -2.25
N HIS A 45 -2.02 9.28 -3.35
CA HIS A 45 -0.95 9.55 -4.32
C HIS A 45 0.14 10.44 -3.72
N LEU A 46 -0.23 11.53 -3.03
CA LEU A 46 0.72 12.41 -2.35
C LEU A 46 1.57 11.62 -1.34
N ASP A 47 0.94 10.78 -0.54
CA ASP A 47 1.59 9.90 0.43
C ASP A 47 2.59 8.93 -0.25
N SER A 48 2.19 8.33 -1.37
CA SER A 48 3.02 7.44 -2.18
C SER A 48 4.25 8.15 -2.74
N VAL A 49 4.10 9.39 -3.22
CA VAL A 49 5.21 10.20 -3.73
C VAL A 49 6.19 10.54 -2.61
N GLY A 50 5.69 10.92 -1.42
CA GLY A 50 6.56 11.18 -0.26
C GLY A 50 7.42 9.97 0.09
N CYS A 51 6.83 8.78 0.11
CA CYS A 51 7.57 7.53 0.33
C CYS A 51 8.64 7.29 -0.75
N ALA A 52 8.30 7.46 -2.03
CA ALA A 52 9.20 7.20 -3.15
C ALA A 52 10.41 8.14 -3.16
N VAL A 53 10.15 9.43 -3.01
CA VAL A 53 11.20 10.47 -3.03
C VAL A 53 12.17 10.27 -1.87
N SER A 54 11.65 10.00 -0.68
CA SER A 54 12.46 9.69 0.50
C SER A 54 13.32 8.43 0.31
N ALA A 55 12.75 7.36 -0.27
CA ALA A 55 13.47 6.11 -0.49
C ALA A 55 14.65 6.30 -1.47
N LEU A 56 14.42 7.01 -2.56
CA LEU A 56 15.45 7.29 -3.56
C LEU A 56 16.55 8.21 -3.01
N SER A 57 16.17 9.30 -2.34
CA SER A 57 17.15 10.24 -1.75
C SER A 57 18.06 9.57 -0.73
N GLN A 58 17.58 8.58 0.00
CA GLN A 58 18.37 7.83 0.96
C GLN A 58 19.15 6.65 0.35
N GLY A 59 19.11 6.49 -0.96
CA GLY A 59 19.81 5.42 -1.67
C GLY A 59 19.32 4.03 -1.29
N ALA A 60 18.02 3.87 -1.00
CA ALA A 60 17.45 2.57 -0.68
C ALA A 60 17.69 1.58 -1.83
N ARG A 61 18.21 0.38 -1.50
CA ARG A 61 18.84 -0.50 -2.49
C ARG A 61 17.91 -0.96 -3.60
N ALA A 62 16.73 -1.50 -3.27
CA ALA A 62 15.82 -2.04 -4.27
C ALA A 62 15.37 -0.98 -5.30
N PRO A 63 14.81 0.17 -4.90
CA PRO A 63 14.40 1.19 -5.86
C PRO A 63 15.58 1.81 -6.63
N THR A 64 16.76 1.94 -6.02
CA THR A 64 17.96 2.45 -6.71
C THR A 64 18.41 1.49 -7.81
N VAL A 65 18.48 0.18 -7.53
CA VAL A 65 18.83 -0.84 -8.53
C VAL A 65 17.84 -0.83 -9.69
N LEU A 66 16.54 -0.85 -9.41
CA LEU A 66 15.52 -0.88 -10.46
C LEU A 66 15.44 0.44 -11.25
N ARG A 67 15.71 1.57 -10.60
CA ARG A 67 15.80 2.87 -11.28
C ARG A 67 16.99 2.91 -12.24
N ASN A 68 18.16 2.48 -11.79
CA ASN A 68 19.35 2.44 -12.62
C ASN A 68 19.16 1.45 -13.81
N GLU A 69 18.50 0.32 -13.59
CA GLU A 69 18.10 -0.58 -14.67
C GLU A 69 17.19 0.15 -15.66
N ALA A 70 16.13 0.82 -15.20
CA ALA A 70 15.19 1.52 -16.07
C ALA A 70 15.89 2.58 -16.95
N LEU A 71 16.84 3.33 -16.41
CA LEU A 71 17.60 4.34 -17.13
C LEU A 71 18.51 3.77 -18.24
N GLN A 72 18.80 2.47 -18.23
CA GLN A 72 19.55 1.79 -19.30
C GLN A 72 18.66 1.36 -20.48
N HIS A 73 17.32 1.39 -20.30
CA HIS A 73 16.35 0.95 -21.31
C HIS A 73 15.66 2.12 -21.99
N SER A 74 15.95 2.37 -23.26
CA SER A 74 15.26 3.38 -24.05
C SER A 74 13.84 2.94 -24.43
N PRO A 75 12.90 3.90 -24.58
CA PRO A 75 11.56 3.56 -25.07
C PRO A 75 11.61 3.04 -26.52
N SER A 76 10.59 2.31 -26.95
CA SER A 76 10.42 1.96 -28.35
C SER A 76 10.26 3.24 -29.21
N ARG A 77 10.65 3.18 -30.50
CA ARG A 77 10.75 4.36 -31.41
C ARG A 77 9.49 5.24 -31.44
N ASP A 78 8.31 4.60 -31.37
CA ASP A 78 7.03 5.29 -31.52
C ASP A 78 6.33 5.53 -30.15
N SER A 79 7.05 5.36 -29.05
CA SER A 79 6.50 5.52 -27.70
C SER A 79 7.06 6.76 -27.02
N ARG A 80 6.22 7.49 -26.28
CA ARG A 80 6.66 8.54 -25.35
C ARG A 80 7.48 7.99 -24.19
N GLY A 81 7.43 6.66 -23.95
CA GLY A 81 8.07 5.98 -22.82
C GLY A 81 7.48 6.34 -21.48
N GLY A 82 8.03 5.72 -20.43
CA GLY A 82 7.84 6.12 -19.05
C GLY A 82 8.95 7.09 -18.60
N ILE A 83 8.78 7.67 -17.40
CA ILE A 83 9.84 8.38 -16.68
C ILE A 83 9.95 7.84 -15.27
N VAL A 84 11.15 7.80 -14.74
CA VAL A 84 11.41 7.43 -13.35
C VAL A 84 11.42 8.69 -12.47
N PHE A 85 11.14 8.53 -11.19
CA PHE A 85 11.29 9.62 -10.22
C PHE A 85 12.68 10.24 -10.31
N GLY A 86 12.72 11.57 -10.36
CA GLY A 86 13.96 12.33 -10.34
C GLY A 86 14.68 12.43 -11.69
N SER A 87 14.12 11.94 -12.81
CA SER A 87 14.71 12.07 -14.14
C SER A 87 13.69 12.52 -15.18
N ALA A 88 14.11 13.37 -16.11
CA ALA A 88 13.33 13.76 -17.28
C ALA A 88 13.54 12.83 -18.48
N ARG A 89 14.48 11.89 -18.39
CA ARG A 89 14.86 10.98 -19.47
C ARG A 89 13.77 9.94 -19.71
N PRO A 90 13.20 9.83 -20.92
CA PRO A 90 12.26 8.77 -21.25
C PRO A 90 12.95 7.39 -21.24
N THR A 91 12.28 6.42 -20.65
CA THR A 91 12.76 5.02 -20.53
C THR A 91 11.69 4.05 -21.02
N ASP A 92 12.00 2.77 -21.10
CA ASP A 92 10.97 1.74 -21.31
C ASP A 92 9.88 1.85 -20.25
N VAL A 93 8.62 1.79 -20.66
CA VAL A 93 7.47 2.03 -19.77
C VAL A 93 7.36 0.98 -18.66
N SER A 94 7.65 -0.28 -18.97
CA SER A 94 7.56 -1.36 -17.96
C SER A 94 8.65 -1.21 -16.90
N LYS A 95 9.86 -0.83 -17.32
CA LYS A 95 10.99 -0.57 -16.42
C LYS A 95 10.78 0.67 -15.56
N ALA A 96 10.26 1.76 -16.15
CA ALA A 96 9.91 2.96 -15.38
C ALA A 96 8.87 2.67 -14.30
N VAL A 97 7.82 1.91 -14.64
CA VAL A 97 6.78 1.51 -13.70
C VAL A 97 7.34 0.64 -12.58
N ALA A 98 8.18 -0.37 -12.90
CA ALA A 98 8.82 -1.21 -11.91
C ALA A 98 9.67 -0.37 -10.92
N ALA A 99 10.52 0.50 -11.43
CA ALA A 99 11.35 1.37 -10.60
C ALA A 99 10.52 2.25 -9.65
N ASN A 100 9.48 2.89 -10.19
CA ASN A 100 8.63 3.81 -9.43
C ASN A 100 7.77 3.08 -8.39
N CYS A 101 7.18 1.93 -8.73
CA CYS A 101 6.42 1.11 -7.76
C CYS A 101 7.31 0.58 -6.64
N SER A 102 8.57 0.22 -6.93
CA SER A 102 9.55 -0.15 -5.91
C SER A 102 9.84 1.01 -4.95
N ALA A 103 10.03 2.21 -5.49
CA ALA A 103 10.28 3.40 -4.67
C ALA A 103 9.09 3.73 -3.74
N VAL A 104 7.86 3.67 -4.26
CA VAL A 104 6.64 3.85 -3.45
C VAL A 104 6.56 2.83 -2.32
N ARG A 105 6.88 1.57 -2.60
CA ARG A 105 6.72 0.46 -1.65
C ARG A 105 7.83 0.36 -0.62
N GLU A 106 9.01 0.89 -0.89
CA GLU A 106 10.24 0.60 -0.12
C GLU A 106 10.09 0.78 1.39
N TRP A 107 9.49 1.86 1.84
CA TRP A 107 9.33 2.13 3.27
C TRP A 107 8.19 1.36 3.93
N ASP A 108 7.38 0.63 3.17
CA ASP A 108 6.16 -0.03 3.68
C ASP A 108 5.25 0.93 4.48
N SER A 109 5.22 2.19 4.05
CA SER A 109 4.56 3.30 4.73
C SER A 109 3.41 3.92 3.92
N ASN A 110 3.18 3.45 2.71
CA ASN A 110 2.04 3.81 1.87
C ASN A 110 0.75 3.10 2.33
N GLY A 111 -0.38 3.46 1.74
CA GLY A 111 -1.71 2.96 2.16
C GLY A 111 -1.88 1.45 2.11
N THR A 112 -2.85 0.95 2.88
CA THR A 112 -3.16 -0.48 2.98
C THR A 112 -4.66 -0.73 3.10
N ASN A 113 -5.11 -1.95 2.80
CA ASN A 113 -6.47 -2.43 3.05
C ASN A 113 -6.46 -3.86 3.59
N PHE A 114 -7.56 -4.27 4.24
CA PHE A 114 -7.71 -5.61 4.83
C PHE A 114 -8.73 -6.49 4.11
N GLY A 115 -9.21 -6.09 2.93
CA GLY A 115 -10.21 -6.86 2.18
C GLY A 115 -11.54 -6.96 2.93
N PHE A 116 -11.98 -5.87 3.57
CA PHE A 116 -13.19 -5.80 4.37
C PHE A 116 -14.16 -4.72 3.86
N ASP A 117 -15.41 -5.13 3.62
CA ASP A 117 -16.51 -4.21 3.32
C ASP A 117 -17.68 -4.49 4.28
N PRO A 118 -17.84 -3.66 5.34
CA PRO A 118 -18.90 -3.85 6.33
C PRO A 118 -20.29 -3.57 5.75
N ILE A 119 -20.41 -2.74 4.72
CA ILE A 119 -21.70 -2.38 4.10
C ILE A 119 -22.27 -3.58 3.36
N ARG A 120 -21.42 -4.32 2.66
CA ARG A 120 -21.79 -5.52 1.91
C ARG A 120 -21.63 -6.81 2.69
N GLY A 121 -21.13 -6.73 3.92
CA GLY A 121 -20.86 -7.90 4.75
C GLY A 121 -19.81 -8.85 4.17
N ARG A 122 -18.85 -8.31 3.39
CA ARG A 122 -17.78 -9.08 2.75
C ARG A 122 -16.49 -8.95 3.52
N THR A 123 -15.81 -10.08 3.71
CA THR A 123 -14.45 -10.10 4.25
C THR A 123 -13.72 -11.37 3.84
N ALA A 124 -12.63 -11.22 3.14
CA ALA A 124 -11.67 -12.29 2.90
C ALA A 124 -10.49 -12.23 3.88
N GLY A 125 -10.38 -11.15 4.70
CA GLY A 125 -9.26 -10.95 5.63
C GLY A 125 -7.91 -10.78 4.91
N GLU A 126 -7.91 -10.26 3.70
CA GLU A 126 -6.70 -10.08 2.88
C GLU A 126 -6.04 -8.73 3.17
N PHE A 127 -4.71 -8.72 3.10
CA PHE A 127 -3.93 -7.48 3.18
C PHE A 127 -3.48 -7.05 1.79
N GLY A 128 -3.68 -5.78 1.47
CA GLY A 128 -3.20 -5.17 0.24
C GLY A 128 -2.58 -3.80 0.49
N HIS A 129 -1.70 -3.35 -0.40
CA HIS A 129 -1.08 -2.04 -0.35
C HIS A 129 -1.31 -1.31 -1.67
N ASN A 130 -1.44 0.03 -1.66
CA ASN A 130 -1.61 0.81 -2.88
C ASN A 130 -0.25 1.25 -3.43
N ASP A 131 0.44 0.31 -4.05
CA ASP A 131 1.79 0.47 -4.58
C ASP A 131 1.81 0.86 -6.07
N PHE A 132 0.63 0.88 -6.74
CA PHE A 132 0.52 0.78 -8.20
C PHE A 132 0.18 2.10 -8.90
N TYR A 133 0.11 3.22 -8.21
CA TYR A 133 -0.19 4.52 -8.83
C TYR A 133 0.79 4.95 -9.95
N PRO A 134 2.08 4.57 -9.93
CA PRO A 134 2.95 4.82 -11.06
C PRO A 134 2.48 4.21 -12.39
N VAL A 135 1.66 3.14 -12.34
CA VAL A 135 1.01 2.57 -13.54
C VAL A 135 0.07 3.59 -14.21
N ALA A 136 -0.71 4.32 -13.40
CA ALA A 136 -1.63 5.34 -13.91
C ALA A 136 -0.88 6.54 -14.53
N ILE A 137 0.21 6.98 -13.89
CA ILE A 137 1.07 8.06 -14.43
C ILE A 137 1.71 7.62 -15.75
N ALA A 138 2.18 6.37 -15.85
CA ALA A 138 2.76 5.86 -17.09
C ALA A 138 1.73 5.77 -18.21
N ALA A 139 0.51 5.28 -17.93
CA ALA A 139 -0.59 5.26 -18.90
C ALA A 139 -0.93 6.69 -19.36
N ALA A 140 -1.09 7.61 -18.40
CA ALA A 140 -1.43 9.00 -18.68
C ALA A 140 -0.40 9.66 -19.60
N ARG A 141 0.88 9.45 -19.37
CA ARG A 141 1.96 9.95 -20.23
C ARG A 141 1.88 9.37 -21.64
N LEU A 142 1.63 8.06 -21.78
CA LEU A 142 1.58 7.39 -23.10
C LEU A 142 0.50 7.97 -24.02
N VAL A 143 -0.68 8.26 -23.46
CA VAL A 143 -1.87 8.69 -24.22
C VAL A 143 -2.32 10.11 -23.89
N HIS A 144 -1.46 10.90 -23.22
CA HIS A 144 -1.64 12.32 -22.95
C HIS A 144 -2.93 12.65 -22.18
N LEU A 145 -3.10 12.01 -20.98
CA LEU A 145 -4.24 12.28 -20.09
C LEU A 145 -3.94 13.46 -19.16
N ASP A 146 -4.97 14.24 -18.88
CA ASP A 146 -4.94 15.25 -17.80
C ASP A 146 -4.96 14.61 -16.40
N GLY A 147 -4.78 15.44 -15.39
CA GLY A 147 -4.69 14.97 -14.01
C GLY A 147 -5.99 14.33 -13.48
N LEU A 148 -7.16 14.82 -13.89
CA LEU A 148 -8.45 14.25 -13.48
C LEU A 148 -8.65 12.85 -14.05
N LYS A 149 -8.32 12.65 -15.33
CA LYS A 149 -8.36 11.33 -15.96
C LYS A 149 -7.34 10.39 -15.32
N THR A 150 -6.15 10.89 -14.98
CA THR A 150 -5.12 10.13 -14.27
C THR A 150 -5.60 9.65 -12.90
N LEU A 151 -6.28 10.51 -12.11
CA LEU A 151 -6.91 10.11 -10.85
C LEU A 151 -7.98 9.02 -11.04
N ARG A 152 -8.75 9.07 -12.12
CA ARG A 152 -9.71 7.99 -12.45
C ARG A 152 -9.01 6.65 -12.71
N VAL A 153 -7.86 6.65 -13.39
CA VAL A 153 -7.07 5.43 -13.59
C VAL A 153 -6.54 4.89 -12.26
N MET A 154 -6.07 5.76 -11.36
CA MET A 154 -5.65 5.35 -10.01
C MET A 154 -6.81 4.74 -9.21
N LEU A 155 -7.98 5.40 -9.24
CA LEU A 155 -9.17 4.89 -8.57
C LEU A 155 -9.60 3.52 -9.12
N LEU A 156 -9.52 3.33 -10.44
CA LEU A 156 -9.84 2.04 -11.07
C LEU A 156 -8.91 0.92 -10.60
N ILE A 157 -7.61 1.21 -10.43
CA ILE A 157 -6.65 0.24 -9.86
C ILE A 157 -7.05 -0.13 -8.43
N ASP A 158 -7.34 0.86 -7.58
CA ASP A 158 -7.71 0.61 -6.19
C ASP A 158 -9.06 -0.11 -6.07
N GLU A 159 -10.04 0.25 -6.91
CA GLU A 159 -11.34 -0.40 -6.91
C GLU A 159 -11.22 -1.89 -7.25
N ILE A 160 -10.61 -2.23 -8.38
CA ILE A 160 -10.46 -3.64 -8.80
C ILE A 160 -9.64 -4.42 -7.77
N ARG A 161 -8.50 -3.90 -7.34
CA ARG A 161 -7.64 -4.55 -6.35
C ARG A 161 -8.35 -4.73 -5.01
N GLY A 162 -9.02 -3.68 -4.53
CA GLY A 162 -9.74 -3.69 -3.25
C GLY A 162 -10.87 -4.71 -3.25
N ARG A 163 -11.70 -4.71 -4.30
CA ARG A 163 -12.84 -5.64 -4.40
C ARG A 163 -12.41 -7.10 -4.58
N LEU A 164 -11.32 -7.35 -5.32
CA LEU A 164 -10.74 -8.70 -5.38
C LEU A 164 -10.24 -9.17 -3.99
N ALA A 165 -9.63 -8.27 -3.21
CA ALA A 165 -9.19 -8.60 -1.86
C ALA A 165 -10.35 -8.86 -0.88
N GLU A 166 -11.53 -8.32 -1.13
CA GLU A 166 -12.74 -8.59 -0.32
C GLU A 166 -13.36 -9.97 -0.58
N VAL A 167 -13.13 -10.54 -1.75
CA VAL A 167 -13.80 -11.77 -2.18
C VAL A 167 -12.89 -12.99 -2.31
N PHE A 168 -11.56 -12.78 -2.35
CA PHE A 168 -10.60 -13.86 -2.51
C PHE A 168 -9.31 -13.60 -1.71
N ALA A 169 -9.09 -14.40 -0.66
CA ALA A 169 -7.95 -14.26 0.25
C ALA A 169 -6.72 -15.03 -0.27
N LEU A 170 -5.90 -14.42 -1.11
CA LEU A 170 -4.68 -14.99 -1.67
C LEU A 170 -3.74 -15.57 -0.59
N ARG A 171 -3.67 -14.91 0.57
CA ARG A 171 -2.85 -15.34 1.70
C ARG A 171 -3.17 -16.76 2.15
N THR A 172 -4.43 -17.17 2.10
CA THR A 172 -4.89 -18.52 2.46
C THR A 172 -4.18 -19.60 1.63
N TYR A 173 -3.79 -19.25 0.40
CA TYR A 173 -3.14 -20.13 -0.57
C TYR A 173 -1.64 -19.89 -0.70
N ALA A 174 -1.02 -19.21 0.27
CA ALA A 174 0.38 -18.84 0.25
C ALA A 174 0.79 -17.97 -0.96
N ILE A 175 -0.17 -17.23 -1.55
CA ILE A 175 0.04 -16.31 -2.66
C ILE A 175 0.08 -14.89 -2.11
N ASP A 176 0.94 -14.04 -2.67
CA ASP A 176 1.09 -12.66 -2.22
C ASP A 176 0.01 -11.76 -2.83
N HIS A 177 -0.47 -10.78 -2.04
CA HIS A 177 -1.51 -9.83 -2.43
C HIS A 177 -1.19 -9.01 -3.69
N VAL A 178 0.08 -8.91 -4.10
CA VAL A 178 0.48 -8.18 -5.31
C VAL A 178 -0.06 -8.82 -6.59
N HIS A 179 -0.56 -10.06 -6.54
CA HIS A 179 -1.29 -10.66 -7.65
C HIS A 179 -2.55 -9.85 -8.00
N HIS A 180 -3.36 -9.46 -7.00
CA HIS A 180 -4.52 -8.59 -7.23
C HIS A 180 -4.10 -7.23 -7.79
N GLY A 181 -2.96 -6.71 -7.34
CA GLY A 181 -2.37 -5.50 -7.89
C GLY A 181 -1.96 -5.63 -9.37
N ALA A 182 -1.39 -6.77 -9.77
CA ALA A 182 -1.07 -7.05 -11.16
C ALA A 182 -2.33 -7.13 -12.04
N VAL A 183 -3.39 -7.81 -11.57
CA VAL A 183 -4.68 -7.89 -12.28
C VAL A 183 -5.32 -6.51 -12.43
N ALA A 184 -5.39 -5.73 -11.36
CA ALA A 184 -5.93 -4.37 -11.40
C ALA A 184 -5.13 -3.45 -12.32
N SER A 185 -3.78 -3.54 -12.25
CA SER A 185 -2.88 -2.73 -13.08
C SER A 185 -3.00 -3.06 -14.55
N VAL A 186 -3.08 -4.33 -14.93
CA VAL A 186 -3.21 -4.71 -16.35
C VAL A 186 -4.52 -4.25 -16.94
N VAL A 187 -5.62 -4.34 -16.18
CA VAL A 187 -6.94 -3.85 -16.61
C VAL A 187 -6.93 -2.35 -16.79
N ALA A 188 -6.54 -1.61 -15.75
CA ALA A 188 -6.60 -0.15 -15.74
C ALA A 188 -5.64 0.46 -16.77
N PHE A 189 -4.42 -0.05 -16.87
CA PHE A 189 -3.44 0.39 -17.87
C PHE A 189 -3.94 0.14 -19.28
N SER A 190 -4.39 -1.09 -19.60
CA SER A 190 -4.85 -1.43 -20.94
C SER A 190 -6.06 -0.60 -21.36
N ALA A 191 -7.04 -0.42 -20.48
CA ALA A 191 -8.21 0.42 -20.76
C ALA A 191 -7.82 1.89 -20.97
N ALA A 192 -6.91 2.43 -20.15
CA ALA A 192 -6.45 3.81 -20.25
C ALA A 192 -5.74 4.11 -21.57
N ILE A 193 -4.97 3.15 -22.11
CA ILE A 193 -4.25 3.32 -23.38
C ILE A 193 -5.07 2.87 -24.60
N GLY A 194 -6.37 2.62 -24.45
CA GLY A 194 -7.31 2.38 -25.54
C GLY A 194 -7.34 0.95 -26.10
N ALA A 195 -6.97 -0.06 -25.29
CA ALA A 195 -7.09 -1.46 -25.69
C ALA A 195 -8.56 -1.87 -25.82
N THR A 196 -8.84 -2.81 -26.76
CA THR A 196 -10.18 -3.41 -26.90
C THR A 196 -10.50 -4.37 -25.77
N VAL A 197 -11.78 -4.72 -25.62
CA VAL A 197 -12.23 -5.71 -24.63
C VAL A 197 -11.47 -7.03 -24.77
N GLU A 198 -11.27 -7.51 -26.00
CA GLU A 198 -10.54 -8.76 -26.30
C GLU A 198 -9.06 -8.68 -25.93
N GLN A 199 -8.46 -7.52 -26.16
CA GLN A 199 -7.06 -7.28 -25.78
C GLN A 199 -6.89 -7.21 -24.26
N ILE A 200 -7.81 -6.55 -23.55
CA ILE A 200 -7.79 -6.49 -22.08
C ILE A 200 -8.03 -7.89 -21.49
N GLU A 201 -8.99 -8.65 -21.98
CA GLU A 201 -9.23 -10.04 -21.57
C GLU A 201 -7.95 -10.89 -21.77
N SER A 202 -7.30 -10.78 -22.94
CA SER A 202 -6.05 -11.47 -23.21
C SER A 202 -4.94 -11.07 -22.24
N ALA A 203 -4.83 -9.78 -21.91
CA ALA A 203 -3.83 -9.27 -20.99
C ALA A 203 -4.07 -9.77 -19.55
N ILE A 204 -5.33 -9.81 -19.09
CA ILE A 204 -5.73 -10.44 -17.82
C ILE A 204 -5.31 -11.91 -17.81
N GLY A 205 -5.62 -12.63 -18.89
CA GLY A 205 -5.27 -14.05 -19.05
C GLY A 205 -3.78 -14.30 -18.94
N LEU A 206 -2.96 -13.45 -19.55
CA LEU A 206 -1.49 -13.53 -19.45
C LEU A 206 -1.00 -13.35 -18.01
N VAL A 207 -1.53 -12.37 -17.28
CA VAL A 207 -1.17 -12.14 -15.86
C VAL A 207 -1.60 -13.32 -15.01
N VAL A 208 -2.86 -13.74 -15.08
CA VAL A 208 -3.42 -14.77 -14.21
C VAL A 208 -2.79 -16.15 -14.44
N ALA A 209 -2.42 -16.47 -15.70
CA ALA A 209 -1.84 -17.75 -16.05
C ALA A 209 -0.33 -17.85 -15.80
N HIS A 210 0.41 -16.73 -15.83
CA HIS A 210 1.87 -16.74 -15.81
C HIS A 210 2.50 -16.07 -14.58
N TYR A 211 1.74 -15.33 -13.78
CA TYR A 211 2.28 -14.60 -12.64
C TYR A 211 1.59 -15.02 -11.34
N VAL A 212 2.25 -15.89 -10.60
CA VAL A 212 1.80 -16.33 -9.27
C VAL A 212 2.90 -16.04 -8.24
N PRO A 213 2.86 -14.88 -7.60
CA PRO A 213 3.87 -14.51 -6.60
C PRO A 213 3.61 -15.25 -5.29
N PHE A 214 4.50 -16.15 -4.91
CA PHE A 214 4.40 -16.86 -3.64
C PHE A 214 4.85 -16.00 -2.46
N ARG A 215 4.29 -16.28 -1.28
CA ARG A 215 4.63 -15.58 -0.04
C ARG A 215 6.06 -15.83 0.47
N ALA A 216 6.88 -16.63 -0.24
CA ALA A 216 8.31 -16.73 0.02
C ALA A 216 9.03 -15.37 0.06
N ILE A 217 8.54 -14.36 -0.68
CA ILE A 217 9.03 -12.98 -0.64
C ILE A 217 8.85 -12.30 0.72
N ARG A 218 7.97 -12.83 1.58
CA ARG A 218 7.66 -12.32 2.92
C ARG A 218 7.94 -13.36 4.02
N ALA A 219 8.46 -14.53 3.67
CA ALA A 219 8.78 -15.60 4.61
C ALA A 219 10.23 -15.50 5.09
N GLY A 220 10.50 -16.09 6.25
CA GLY A 220 11.83 -16.17 6.84
C GLY A 220 12.08 -15.21 8.00
N HIS A 221 13.16 -15.46 8.70
CA HIS A 221 13.53 -14.69 9.89
C HIS A 221 13.99 -13.27 9.56
N GLN A 222 14.63 -13.09 8.41
CA GLN A 222 15.05 -11.78 7.91
C GLN A 222 14.48 -11.56 6.50
N LEU A 223 13.85 -10.42 6.28
CA LEU A 223 13.27 -10.04 5.00
C LEU A 223 14.33 -9.40 4.10
N SER A 224 14.17 -9.61 2.78
CA SER A 224 15.08 -9.13 1.74
C SER A 224 14.44 -8.00 0.91
N ASP A 225 15.18 -7.48 -0.06
CA ASP A 225 14.72 -6.48 -1.03
C ASP A 225 13.48 -6.94 -1.81
N SER A 226 13.29 -8.25 -2.00
CA SER A 226 12.12 -8.81 -2.67
C SER A 226 10.80 -8.38 -2.03
N LYS A 227 10.77 -8.08 -0.71
CA LYS A 227 9.58 -7.54 -0.04
C LYS A 227 9.20 -6.17 -0.61
N GLY A 228 10.15 -5.24 -0.68
CA GLY A 228 9.95 -3.90 -1.24
C GLY A 228 9.70 -3.91 -2.74
N ALA A 229 10.36 -4.80 -3.48
CA ALA A 229 10.25 -4.92 -4.93
C ALA A 229 9.04 -5.74 -5.42
N SER A 230 8.24 -6.35 -4.54
CA SER A 230 7.15 -7.25 -4.94
C SER A 230 6.11 -6.57 -5.84
N ALA A 231 5.72 -5.33 -5.51
CA ALA A 231 4.80 -4.54 -6.34
C ALA A 231 5.44 -4.13 -7.68
N ALA A 232 6.74 -3.88 -7.69
CA ALA A 232 7.50 -3.55 -8.91
C ALA A 232 7.36 -4.66 -9.95
N PHE A 233 7.64 -5.91 -9.58
CA PHE A 233 7.53 -7.06 -10.48
C PHE A 233 6.09 -7.34 -10.90
N ALA A 234 5.13 -7.14 -10.00
CA ALA A 234 3.71 -7.26 -10.31
C ALA A 234 3.25 -6.22 -11.34
N ALA A 235 3.68 -4.98 -11.18
CA ALA A 235 3.38 -3.90 -12.11
C ALA A 235 4.10 -4.08 -13.46
N GLU A 236 5.37 -4.49 -13.45
CA GLU A 236 6.14 -4.75 -14.67
C GLU A 236 5.46 -5.80 -15.55
N ILE A 237 5.09 -6.97 -14.97
CA ILE A 237 4.42 -8.02 -15.74
C ILE A 237 3.04 -7.58 -16.24
N ALA A 238 2.32 -6.74 -15.50
CA ALA A 238 1.05 -6.15 -15.94
C ALA A 238 1.24 -5.31 -17.20
N ILE A 239 2.24 -4.39 -17.22
CA ILE A 239 2.54 -3.56 -18.38
C ILE A 239 2.99 -4.39 -19.57
N VAL A 240 3.91 -5.34 -19.36
CA VAL A 240 4.41 -6.23 -20.42
C VAL A 240 3.27 -7.05 -21.03
N SER A 241 2.34 -7.56 -20.19
CA SER A 241 1.18 -8.34 -20.65
C SER A 241 0.21 -7.48 -21.46
N ALA A 242 -0.08 -6.25 -21.01
CA ALA A 242 -0.89 -5.28 -21.73
C ALA A 242 -0.29 -4.96 -23.12
N MET A 243 0.98 -4.62 -23.15
CA MET A 243 1.67 -4.24 -24.40
C MET A 243 1.79 -5.41 -25.39
N ARG A 244 1.88 -6.66 -24.90
CA ARG A 244 1.84 -7.86 -25.73
C ARG A 244 0.43 -8.08 -26.33
N ALA A 245 -0.61 -7.96 -25.50
CA ALA A 245 -1.99 -8.16 -25.95
C ALA A 245 -2.41 -7.11 -27.00
N ILE A 246 -2.01 -5.84 -26.82
CA ILE A 246 -2.26 -4.77 -27.81
C ILE A 246 -1.58 -5.07 -29.15
N ARG A 247 -0.41 -5.71 -29.14
CA ARG A 247 0.31 -6.16 -30.35
C ARG A 247 -0.25 -7.44 -30.97
N GLY A 248 -1.39 -7.95 -30.45
CA GLY A 248 -2.09 -9.13 -30.98
C GLY A 248 -1.70 -10.46 -30.33
N PHE A 249 -0.96 -10.45 -29.21
CA PHE A 249 -0.71 -11.68 -28.47
C PHE A 249 -1.99 -12.10 -27.73
N VAL A 250 -2.46 -13.34 -28.01
CA VAL A 250 -3.69 -13.85 -27.41
C VAL A 250 -3.34 -14.64 -26.16
N GLY A 251 -3.87 -14.20 -25.01
CA GLY A 251 -3.79 -14.87 -23.72
C GLY A 251 -4.95 -15.84 -23.48
N PRO A 252 -4.90 -16.66 -22.42
CA PRO A 252 -6.01 -17.49 -21.99
C PRO A 252 -7.25 -16.65 -21.71
N ARG A 253 -8.42 -17.12 -22.15
CA ARG A 253 -9.69 -16.47 -21.91
C ARG A 253 -10.40 -17.02 -20.67
N ASP A 254 -11.33 -16.25 -20.15
CA ASP A 254 -12.24 -16.67 -19.06
C ASP A 254 -11.53 -17.30 -17.85
N VAL A 255 -10.43 -16.68 -17.46
CA VAL A 255 -9.51 -17.23 -16.44
C VAL A 255 -10.07 -17.34 -15.04
N PHE A 256 -11.16 -16.61 -14.72
CA PHE A 256 -11.81 -16.70 -13.40
C PHE A 256 -12.62 -18.00 -13.23
N ARG A 257 -13.20 -18.55 -14.34
CA ARG A 257 -13.90 -19.82 -14.33
C ARG A 257 -13.04 -21.00 -14.73
N ASN A 258 -11.80 -20.77 -15.15
CA ASN A 258 -10.88 -21.83 -15.55
C ASN A 258 -10.42 -22.65 -14.33
N PRO A 259 -10.65 -23.98 -14.28
CA PRO A 259 -10.28 -24.80 -13.12
C PRO A 259 -8.76 -24.95 -12.92
N LEU A 260 -7.95 -24.58 -13.89
CA LEU A 260 -6.48 -24.62 -13.82
C LEU A 260 -5.88 -23.23 -13.57
N ALA A 261 -6.71 -22.19 -13.43
CA ALA A 261 -6.25 -20.85 -13.08
C ALA A 261 -6.49 -20.57 -11.58
N ILE A 262 -5.70 -19.67 -11.03
CA ILE A 262 -5.49 -19.40 -9.60
C ILE A 262 -6.78 -19.36 -8.76
N TYR A 263 -7.84 -18.75 -9.27
CA TYR A 263 -9.08 -18.55 -8.50
C TYR A 263 -9.82 -19.86 -8.28
N ARG A 264 -10.30 -20.48 -9.36
CA ARG A 264 -11.06 -21.71 -9.28
C ARG A 264 -10.21 -22.95 -8.96
N PHE A 265 -8.91 -22.89 -9.20
CA PHE A 265 -7.99 -23.94 -8.77
C PHE A 265 -7.93 -24.04 -7.23
N ASN A 266 -7.89 -22.90 -6.55
CA ASN A 266 -7.84 -22.85 -5.08
C ASN A 266 -9.22 -22.94 -4.42
N GLU A 267 -10.28 -22.45 -5.07
CA GLU A 267 -11.66 -22.53 -4.60
C GLU A 267 -12.54 -23.20 -5.68
N PRO A 268 -12.52 -24.54 -5.79
CA PRO A 268 -13.27 -25.27 -6.81
C PRO A 268 -14.77 -25.10 -6.64
N THR A 269 -15.48 -24.87 -7.75
CA THR A 269 -16.94 -24.81 -7.81
C THR A 269 -17.49 -25.99 -8.60
N MET A 270 -18.60 -26.59 -8.12
CA MET A 270 -19.21 -27.77 -8.73
C MET A 270 -19.98 -27.45 -10.03
N ASP A 271 -20.48 -26.22 -10.14
CA ASP A 271 -21.31 -25.76 -11.26
C ASP A 271 -20.49 -25.07 -12.39
N GLY A 272 -19.17 -25.07 -12.28
CA GLY A 272 -18.28 -24.47 -13.29
C GLY A 272 -18.22 -22.95 -13.26
N THR A 273 -18.80 -22.30 -12.27
CA THR A 273 -18.72 -20.84 -12.07
C THR A 273 -17.38 -20.41 -11.49
N SER A 274 -17.08 -19.12 -11.45
CA SER A 274 -15.99 -18.59 -10.63
C SER A 274 -16.34 -18.69 -9.14
N PRO A 275 -15.36 -18.60 -8.21
CA PRO A 275 -15.64 -18.71 -6.78
C PRO A 275 -16.51 -17.57 -6.21
N PHE A 276 -16.55 -16.41 -6.85
CA PHE A 276 -17.16 -15.20 -6.31
C PHE A 276 -17.88 -14.36 -7.39
N ASP A 277 -18.87 -13.60 -6.97
CA ASP A 277 -19.35 -12.43 -7.70
C ASP A 277 -18.45 -11.24 -7.37
N LEU A 278 -18.11 -10.40 -8.36
CA LEU A 278 -17.30 -9.21 -8.15
C LEU A 278 -18.16 -7.96 -8.33
N GLU A 279 -18.38 -7.24 -7.24
CA GLU A 279 -19.14 -6.01 -7.26
C GLU A 279 -18.21 -4.81 -7.22
N LEU A 280 -18.34 -3.91 -8.20
CA LEU A 280 -17.45 -2.75 -8.40
C LEU A 280 -18.24 -1.46 -8.29
N GLY A 281 -17.67 -0.45 -7.63
CA GLY A 281 -18.18 0.91 -7.61
C GLY A 281 -18.13 1.55 -8.99
N CYS A 282 -19.13 2.34 -9.35
CA CYS A 282 -19.16 2.97 -10.66
C CYS A 282 -19.48 4.47 -10.62
N SER A 283 -20.02 4.99 -9.52
CA SER A 283 -20.33 6.42 -9.35
C SER A 283 -20.43 6.82 -7.89
N GLY A 284 -20.47 8.13 -7.61
CA GLY A 284 -20.56 8.67 -6.26
C GLY A 284 -19.31 8.32 -5.42
N ASP A 285 -19.57 7.81 -4.22
CA ASP A 285 -18.53 7.44 -3.23
C ASP A 285 -18.55 5.93 -2.91
N ALA A 286 -19.11 5.09 -3.76
CA ALA A 286 -19.26 3.65 -3.52
C ALA A 286 -17.99 2.84 -3.87
N PHE A 287 -16.81 3.37 -3.58
CA PHE A 287 -15.52 2.78 -3.96
C PHE A 287 -14.74 2.18 -2.79
N ALA A 288 -13.98 1.12 -3.07
CA ALA A 288 -13.15 0.41 -2.09
C ALA A 288 -12.14 1.31 -1.37
N ILE A 289 -11.71 2.40 -1.99
CA ILE A 289 -10.74 3.34 -1.43
C ILE A 289 -11.18 3.94 -0.09
N HIS A 290 -12.48 4.04 0.17
CA HIS A 290 -13.01 4.53 1.45
C HIS A 290 -12.76 3.57 2.62
N GLY A 291 -12.54 2.28 2.34
CA GLY A 291 -12.11 1.28 3.31
C GLY A 291 -10.59 1.16 3.49
N MET A 292 -9.80 1.93 2.74
CA MET A 292 -8.35 1.88 2.82
C MET A 292 -7.81 2.76 3.95
N HIS A 293 -6.67 2.36 4.51
CA HIS A 293 -6.03 3.00 5.66
C HIS A 293 -4.73 3.70 5.25
N PHE A 294 -4.41 4.83 5.90
CA PHE A 294 -3.10 5.47 5.84
C PHE A 294 -2.17 4.90 6.90
N LYS A 295 -0.91 4.71 6.59
CA LYS A 295 0.15 4.51 7.57
C LYS A 295 0.79 5.85 7.89
N LEU A 296 0.79 6.22 9.16
CA LEU A 296 1.32 7.50 9.63
C LEU A 296 2.74 7.33 10.19
N GLY A 297 3.62 6.84 9.34
CA GLY A 297 5.01 6.51 9.65
C GLY A 297 5.45 5.18 9.02
N LEU A 298 6.69 4.76 9.33
CA LEU A 298 7.26 3.51 8.86
C LEU A 298 6.99 2.41 9.89
N TYR A 299 5.94 1.65 9.71
CA TYR A 299 5.59 0.50 10.57
C TYR A 299 4.59 -0.41 9.84
N GLU A 300 4.57 -1.67 10.18
CA GLU A 300 3.51 -2.58 9.76
C GLU A 300 2.18 -2.12 10.39
N HIS A 301 1.11 -2.00 9.59
CA HIS A 301 -0.11 -1.28 9.98
C HIS A 301 -0.82 -1.89 11.21
N GLN A 302 -0.70 -3.18 11.44
CA GLN A 302 -1.27 -3.84 12.64
C GLN A 302 -0.67 -3.31 13.95
N SER A 303 0.48 -2.62 13.89
CA SER A 303 1.11 -1.97 15.05
C SER A 303 0.46 -0.62 15.41
N ALA A 304 -0.38 -0.06 14.54
CA ALA A 304 -0.94 1.30 14.74
C ALA A 304 -1.75 1.42 16.03
N GLY A 305 -2.51 0.37 16.41
CA GLY A 305 -3.25 0.35 17.67
C GLY A 305 -2.34 0.45 18.90
N ALA A 306 -1.19 -0.23 18.89
CA ALA A 306 -0.22 -0.14 19.99
C ALA A 306 0.45 1.24 20.06
N ILE A 307 0.72 1.87 18.90
CA ILE A 307 1.28 3.22 18.84
C ILE A 307 0.29 4.22 19.45
N GLU A 308 -0.99 4.17 19.06
CA GLU A 308 -2.04 5.04 19.62
C GLU A 308 -2.18 4.83 21.13
N ALA A 309 -2.26 3.58 21.58
CA ALA A 309 -2.38 3.24 23.00
C ALA A 309 -1.20 3.77 23.84
N ILE A 310 0.02 3.75 23.29
CA ILE A 310 1.20 4.30 23.95
C ILE A 310 1.13 5.84 23.99
N CYS A 311 0.64 6.50 22.93
CA CYS A 311 0.41 7.93 22.94
C CYS A 311 -0.63 8.33 24.02
N GLU A 312 -1.71 7.55 24.19
CA GLU A 312 -2.68 7.74 25.28
C GLU A 312 -2.02 7.65 26.66
N LEU A 313 -1.19 6.62 26.87
CA LEU A 313 -0.49 6.44 28.16
C LEU A 313 0.52 7.54 28.46
N PHE A 314 1.22 8.04 27.46
CA PHE A 314 2.08 9.22 27.60
C PHE A 314 1.29 10.51 27.89
N ALA A 315 0.08 10.66 27.35
CA ALA A 315 -0.80 11.77 27.69
C ALA A 315 -1.29 11.69 29.16
N ILE A 316 -1.56 10.48 29.66
CA ILE A 316 -1.94 10.24 31.06
C ILE A 316 -0.76 10.48 32.00
N GLN A 317 0.41 9.96 31.70
CA GLN A 317 1.63 10.03 32.50
C GLN A 317 2.87 10.36 31.64
N PRO A 318 3.16 11.64 31.38
CA PRO A 318 4.29 12.03 30.54
C PRO A 318 5.66 11.56 31.02
N ASN A 319 5.82 11.40 32.36
CA ASN A 319 7.09 10.97 32.95
C ASN A 319 7.49 9.52 32.55
N LEU A 320 6.56 8.73 32.02
CA LEU A 320 6.89 7.42 31.42
C LEU A 320 7.94 7.53 30.31
N ALA A 321 7.99 8.66 29.58
CA ALA A 321 8.96 8.91 28.52
C ALA A 321 10.38 9.04 29.05
N CYS A 322 10.58 9.61 30.24
CA CYS A 322 11.88 9.88 30.84
C CYS A 322 12.35 8.73 31.74
N ASP A 323 11.45 8.14 32.54
CA ASP A 323 11.76 7.10 33.53
C ASP A 323 11.44 5.69 33.02
N GLN A 324 12.09 5.28 31.94
CA GLN A 324 11.86 3.97 31.31
C GLN A 324 12.56 2.82 32.04
N ASP A 325 13.56 3.11 32.88
CA ASP A 325 14.26 2.08 33.64
C ASP A 325 13.34 1.49 34.73
N SER A 326 12.46 2.32 35.29
CA SER A 326 11.44 1.93 36.26
C SER A 326 10.23 1.18 35.66
N ILE A 327 10.13 1.07 34.34
CA ILE A 327 9.16 0.19 33.69
C ILE A 327 9.61 -1.25 33.90
N SER A 328 8.77 -2.05 34.56
CA SER A 328 9.02 -3.48 34.74
C SER A 328 8.48 -4.32 33.60
N GLN A 329 7.31 -3.94 33.05
CA GLN A 329 6.66 -4.67 31.96
C GLN A 329 5.81 -3.73 31.10
N VAL A 330 5.76 -4.01 29.78
CA VAL A 330 4.79 -3.47 28.82
C VAL A 330 4.02 -4.66 28.27
N ARG A 331 2.74 -4.77 28.59
CA ARG A 331 1.86 -5.83 28.11
C ARG A 331 0.98 -5.31 26.99
N ILE A 332 0.97 -5.99 25.85
CA ILE A 332 0.19 -5.61 24.67
C ILE A 332 -0.77 -6.74 24.35
N LYS A 333 -2.07 -6.45 24.31
CA LYS A 333 -3.09 -7.41 23.85
C LYS A 333 -3.53 -7.04 22.47
N ILE A 334 -3.50 -8.02 21.54
CA ILE A 334 -3.85 -7.86 20.14
C ILE A 334 -4.67 -9.05 19.64
N TYR A 335 -5.29 -8.88 18.48
CA TYR A 335 -6.14 -9.83 17.76
C TYR A 335 -5.33 -10.78 16.85
N GLU A 336 -5.94 -11.89 16.43
CA GLU A 336 -5.49 -12.62 15.25
C GLU A 336 -5.98 -11.92 13.97
N PRO A 337 -5.15 -11.80 12.90
CA PRO A 337 -3.84 -12.45 12.67
C PRO A 337 -2.62 -11.62 13.12
N ALA A 338 -2.80 -10.47 13.78
CA ALA A 338 -1.67 -9.64 14.21
C ALA A 338 -0.74 -10.38 15.15
N TYR A 339 -1.30 -11.13 16.11
CA TYR A 339 -0.53 -11.93 17.07
C TYR A 339 0.42 -12.92 16.36
N SER A 340 -0.07 -13.63 15.35
CA SER A 340 0.74 -14.60 14.60
C SER A 340 1.75 -13.96 13.64
N ILE A 341 1.51 -12.73 13.18
CA ILE A 341 2.35 -12.09 12.13
C ILE A 341 3.44 -11.23 12.73
N ILE A 342 3.06 -10.23 13.55
CA ILE A 342 4.01 -9.19 14.00
C ILE A 342 4.52 -9.42 15.42
N ALA A 343 3.89 -10.32 16.17
CA ALA A 343 4.31 -10.72 17.50
C ALA A 343 5.08 -12.04 17.55
N ASP A 344 5.23 -12.73 16.41
CA ASP A 344 6.02 -13.97 16.29
C ASP A 344 7.37 -13.82 17.03
N PRO A 345 7.76 -14.77 17.90
CA PRO A 345 9.04 -14.77 18.61
C PRO A 345 10.25 -14.52 17.71
N ALA A 346 10.23 -15.00 16.45
CA ALA A 346 11.27 -14.75 15.46
C ALA A 346 11.44 -13.25 15.13
N LYS A 347 10.41 -12.42 15.35
CA LYS A 347 10.43 -10.98 15.14
C LYS A 347 11.13 -10.16 16.25
N ARG A 348 11.47 -10.78 17.37
CA ARG A 348 12.05 -10.07 18.53
C ARG A 348 13.48 -9.61 18.31
N ASN A 349 14.17 -10.13 17.31
CA ASN A 349 15.57 -9.80 17.04
C ASN A 349 15.82 -9.38 15.58
N PRO A 350 15.19 -8.30 15.09
CA PRO A 350 15.44 -7.83 13.73
C PRO A 350 16.90 -7.34 13.58
N THR A 351 17.48 -7.61 12.40
CA THR A 351 18.83 -7.15 12.03
C THR A 351 18.80 -6.29 10.77
N THR A 352 17.67 -6.26 10.07
CA THR A 352 17.45 -5.43 8.88
C THR A 352 16.27 -4.48 9.09
N ARG A 353 16.25 -3.37 8.35
CA ARG A 353 15.12 -2.44 8.36
C ARG A 353 13.81 -3.16 8.04
N GLN A 354 13.79 -3.97 6.97
CA GLN A 354 12.60 -4.70 6.52
C GLN A 354 12.05 -5.68 7.57
N SER A 355 12.91 -6.15 8.47
CA SER A 355 12.50 -6.98 9.61
C SER A 355 12.05 -6.14 10.79
N ALA A 356 12.68 -5.00 11.03
CA ALA A 356 12.36 -4.10 12.14
C ALA A 356 10.97 -3.43 11.97
N ASP A 357 10.64 -2.97 10.77
CA ASP A 357 9.33 -2.36 10.47
C ASP A 357 8.15 -3.35 10.55
N HIS A 358 8.43 -4.66 10.65
CA HIS A 358 7.46 -5.75 10.84
C HIS A 358 7.60 -6.44 12.21
N SER A 359 8.26 -5.80 13.16
CA SER A 359 8.46 -6.32 14.52
C SER A 359 7.72 -5.42 15.52
N LEU A 360 6.54 -5.85 15.98
CA LEU A 360 5.81 -5.09 17.02
C LEU A 360 6.67 -4.82 18.27
N PRO A 361 7.44 -5.81 18.81
CA PRO A 361 8.31 -5.53 19.96
C PRO A 361 9.36 -4.45 19.67
N TRP A 362 9.95 -4.46 18.48
CA TRP A 362 10.95 -3.46 18.10
C TRP A 362 10.33 -2.07 17.90
N ILE A 363 9.20 -2.00 17.19
CA ILE A 363 8.45 -0.75 16.95
C ILE A 363 8.12 -0.08 18.28
N VAL A 364 7.53 -0.82 19.21
CA VAL A 364 7.16 -0.32 20.55
C VAL A 364 8.40 0.10 21.35
N ALA A 365 9.44 -0.72 21.37
CA ALA A 365 10.69 -0.38 22.08
C ALA A 365 11.32 0.90 21.49
N ARG A 366 11.31 1.05 20.15
CA ARG A 366 11.84 2.25 19.49
C ARG A 366 11.03 3.49 19.84
N LEU A 367 9.68 3.40 19.94
CA LEU A 367 8.84 4.51 20.40
C LEU A 367 9.24 5.01 21.79
N PHE A 368 9.45 4.11 22.76
CA PHE A 368 9.90 4.50 24.09
C PHE A 368 11.27 5.22 24.04
N ILE A 369 12.23 4.68 23.30
CA ILE A 369 13.56 5.33 23.20
C ILE A 369 13.43 6.70 22.52
N LYS A 370 12.62 6.81 21.47
CA LYS A 370 12.35 8.09 20.77
C LYS A 370 11.67 9.10 21.69
N ALA A 371 10.76 8.67 22.55
CA ALA A 371 10.01 9.53 23.47
C ALA A 371 10.92 10.34 24.40
N LYS A 372 12.12 9.84 24.77
CA LYS A 372 13.09 10.56 25.62
C LYS A 372 13.50 11.93 25.06
N THR A 373 13.51 12.08 23.75
CA THR A 373 13.99 13.28 23.06
C THR A 373 12.95 13.91 22.14
N ALA A 374 11.75 13.32 22.10
CA ALA A 374 10.65 13.82 21.26
C ALA A 374 10.15 15.17 21.77
N LYS A 375 9.81 16.08 20.83
CA LYS A 375 9.23 17.39 21.14
C LYS A 375 7.79 17.29 21.65
N SER A 376 7.05 16.26 21.29
CA SER A 376 5.73 15.92 21.79
C SER A 376 5.60 14.41 21.92
N LEU A 377 4.71 13.95 22.81
CA LEU A 377 4.50 12.55 23.13
C LEU A 377 3.23 11.99 22.46
N ASP A 378 2.83 12.59 21.35
CA ASP A 378 1.72 12.21 20.50
C ASP A 378 2.21 11.64 19.15
N TRP A 379 1.28 11.31 18.25
CA TRP A 379 1.60 10.83 16.91
C TRP A 379 2.58 11.75 16.16
N ASN A 380 2.47 13.07 16.35
CA ASN A 380 3.39 14.01 15.72
C ASN A 380 4.83 13.78 16.19
N GLY A 381 5.10 13.81 17.49
CA GLY A 381 6.46 13.65 18.02
C GLY A 381 7.01 12.23 17.87
N LEU A 382 6.14 11.22 17.91
CA LEU A 382 6.51 9.80 17.94
C LEU A 382 6.48 9.11 16.57
N MET A 383 6.07 9.79 15.49
CA MET A 383 6.04 9.23 14.14
C MET A 383 7.42 8.61 13.80
N LEU A 384 7.44 7.31 13.54
CA LEU A 384 8.65 6.63 13.11
C LEU A 384 8.96 6.98 11.66
N MET A 385 10.20 7.39 11.40
CA MET A 385 10.68 7.88 10.13
C MET A 385 11.91 7.06 9.68
N PRO A 386 12.40 7.20 8.43
CA PRO A 386 13.54 6.41 7.95
C PRO A 386 14.78 6.48 8.87
N GLU A 387 15.04 7.63 9.49
CA GLU A 387 16.17 7.79 10.44
C GLU A 387 16.06 6.91 11.69
N ASP A 388 14.83 6.53 12.09
CA ASP A 388 14.62 5.63 13.22
C ASP A 388 15.08 4.19 12.91
N TYR A 389 15.19 3.84 11.62
CA TYR A 389 15.56 2.52 11.13
C TYR A 389 17.01 2.40 10.66
N GLN A 390 17.85 3.36 11.00
CA GLN A 390 19.29 3.23 10.77
C GLN A 390 19.85 2.06 11.59
N GLU A 391 20.89 1.39 11.08
CA GLU A 391 21.51 0.22 11.71
C GLU A 391 21.80 0.43 13.21
N LYS A 392 22.38 1.59 13.56
CA LYS A 392 22.68 1.96 14.96
C LYS A 392 21.46 1.91 15.89
N HIS A 393 20.24 2.13 15.37
CA HIS A 393 18.99 2.05 16.14
C HIS A 393 18.40 0.65 16.16
N ILE A 394 18.61 -0.12 15.09
CA ILE A 394 18.14 -1.52 15.02
C ILE A 394 18.88 -2.38 16.04
N ILE A 395 20.19 -2.17 16.19
CA ILE A 395 21.04 -2.93 17.12
C ILE A 395 21.22 -2.26 18.49
N ASP A 396 20.58 -1.11 18.74
CA ASP A 396 20.73 -0.32 19.97
C ASP A 396 20.48 -1.18 21.22
N PRO A 397 21.44 -1.27 22.17
CA PRO A 397 21.27 -2.02 23.42
C PRO A 397 20.09 -1.53 24.28
N HIS A 398 19.73 -0.24 24.22
CA HIS A 398 18.57 0.30 24.95
C HIS A 398 17.26 -0.22 24.37
N VAL A 399 17.14 -0.24 23.02
CA VAL A 399 16.01 -0.86 22.33
C VAL A 399 15.91 -2.35 22.71
N ARG A 400 17.04 -3.08 22.70
CA ARG A 400 17.06 -4.51 23.06
C ARG A 400 16.62 -4.75 24.51
N ARG A 401 17.06 -3.92 25.45
CA ARG A 401 16.59 -4.00 26.84
C ARG A 401 15.08 -3.75 26.96
N MET A 402 14.57 -2.74 26.24
CA MET A 402 13.13 -2.45 26.24
C MET A 402 12.32 -3.60 25.63
N ILE A 403 12.77 -4.22 24.52
CA ILE A 403 12.14 -5.43 23.96
C ILE A 403 12.02 -6.54 25.02
N GLY A 404 13.01 -6.68 25.90
CA GLY A 404 12.97 -7.64 27.00
C GLY A 404 11.83 -7.42 28.00
N LYS A 405 11.32 -6.19 28.10
CA LYS A 405 10.19 -5.82 28.99
C LYS A 405 8.83 -5.97 28.32
N ILE A 406 8.77 -6.17 26.97
CA ILE A 406 7.53 -6.24 26.21
C ILE A 406 7.01 -7.68 26.17
N VAL A 407 5.77 -7.85 26.61
CA VAL A 407 5.00 -9.10 26.52
C VAL A 407 3.81 -8.86 25.61
N ILE A 408 3.61 -9.72 24.62
CA ILE A 408 2.48 -9.64 23.70
C ILE A 408 1.60 -10.85 23.93
N GLU A 409 0.30 -10.60 24.11
CA GLU A 409 -0.71 -11.60 24.42
C GLU A 409 -1.80 -11.56 23.34
N HIS A 410 -2.34 -12.73 23.01
CA HIS A 410 -3.55 -12.83 22.23
C HIS A 410 -4.73 -12.34 23.07
N GLY A 411 -5.50 -11.37 22.56
CA GLY A 411 -6.62 -10.75 23.27
C GLY A 411 -7.87 -11.63 23.39
N GLY A 412 -7.87 -12.78 22.70
CA GLY A 412 -8.95 -13.75 22.70
C GLY A 412 -10.15 -13.35 21.81
N PRO A 413 -11.27 -14.10 21.93
CA PRO A 413 -12.41 -13.98 21.00
C PRO A 413 -13.00 -12.58 20.91
N HIS A 414 -12.94 -11.78 21.96
CA HIS A 414 -13.44 -10.41 21.92
C HIS A 414 -12.62 -9.55 20.95
N TYR A 415 -11.28 -9.64 20.99
CA TYR A 415 -10.41 -8.91 20.07
C TYR A 415 -10.60 -9.42 18.63
N ASP A 416 -10.66 -10.74 18.46
CA ASP A 416 -10.80 -11.35 17.13
C ASP A 416 -12.12 -10.96 16.45
N SER A 417 -13.20 -10.82 17.23
CA SER A 417 -14.52 -10.43 16.68
C SER A 417 -14.59 -8.98 16.18
N LEU A 418 -13.65 -8.13 16.60
CA LEU A 418 -13.56 -6.74 16.15
C LEU A 418 -12.70 -6.57 14.89
N TYR A 419 -11.94 -7.60 14.52
CA TYR A 419 -11.19 -7.65 13.26
C TYR A 419 -12.04 -8.32 12.17
N PRO A 420 -12.00 -7.91 10.90
CA PRO A 420 -11.13 -6.91 10.27
C PRO A 420 -11.74 -5.50 10.22
N ASP A 421 -12.86 -5.24 10.87
CA ASP A 421 -13.49 -3.92 10.94
C ASP A 421 -12.58 -2.88 11.62
N GLY A 422 -11.89 -3.31 12.67
CA GLY A 422 -10.84 -2.56 13.36
C GLY A 422 -9.59 -3.39 13.57
N ILE A 423 -8.60 -2.78 14.22
CA ILE A 423 -7.35 -3.44 14.65
C ILE A 423 -7.19 -3.33 16.17
N PRO A 424 -8.05 -4.04 16.92
CA PRO A 424 -8.20 -3.85 18.36
C PRO A 424 -6.91 -4.16 19.11
N THR A 425 -6.43 -3.17 19.86
CA THR A 425 -5.20 -3.26 20.64
C THR A 425 -5.37 -2.52 21.97
N SER A 426 -4.83 -3.07 23.05
CA SER A 426 -4.67 -2.37 24.32
C SER A 426 -3.26 -2.56 24.86
N VAL A 427 -2.79 -1.59 25.65
CA VAL A 427 -1.46 -1.60 26.26
C VAL A 427 -1.58 -1.34 27.76
N GLU A 428 -0.87 -2.14 28.53
CA GLU A 428 -0.71 -1.96 29.97
C GLU A 428 0.78 -1.80 30.29
N ILE A 429 1.13 -0.77 31.07
CA ILE A 429 2.50 -0.52 31.53
C ILE A 429 2.55 -0.69 33.04
N VAL A 430 3.40 -1.59 33.53
CA VAL A 430 3.69 -1.74 34.95
C VAL A 430 4.96 -0.96 35.28
N HIS A 431 4.81 0.06 36.10
CA HIS A 431 5.89 0.97 36.50
C HIS A 431 6.08 0.97 38.01
N THR A 432 7.30 0.93 38.47
CA THR A 432 7.59 0.79 39.92
C THR A 432 7.11 1.97 40.76
N LEU A 433 7.11 3.19 40.18
CA LEU A 433 6.68 4.41 40.86
C LEU A 433 5.21 4.78 40.59
N PHE A 434 4.71 4.53 39.36
CA PHE A 434 3.37 4.96 38.95
C PHE A 434 2.33 3.83 39.03
N GLY A 435 2.74 2.62 39.41
CA GLY A 435 1.86 1.47 39.42
C GLY A 435 1.52 0.97 38.00
N THR A 436 0.37 0.39 37.85
CA THR A 436 -0.13 -0.13 36.57
C THR A 436 -0.99 0.91 35.88
N LEU A 437 -0.61 1.25 34.66
CA LEU A 437 -1.33 2.18 33.79
C LEU A 437 -1.84 1.42 32.57
N SER A 438 -3.11 1.60 32.22
CA SER A 438 -3.77 0.91 31.11
C SER A 438 -4.35 1.91 30.12
N SER A 439 -4.16 1.63 28.83
CA SER A 439 -4.83 2.39 27.76
C SER A 439 -6.30 1.99 27.62
N SER A 440 -7.05 2.75 26.85
CA SER A 440 -8.32 2.28 26.30
C SER A 440 -8.11 1.09 25.34
N LEU A 441 -9.20 0.41 24.95
CA LEU A 441 -9.18 -0.49 23.79
C LEU A 441 -9.21 0.37 22.51
N VAL A 442 -8.06 0.47 21.85
CA VAL A 442 -7.93 1.18 20.57
C VAL A 442 -8.41 0.26 19.47
N GLN A 443 -9.55 0.57 18.86
CA GLN A 443 -10.09 -0.20 17.72
C GLN A 443 -9.76 0.47 16.38
N TYR A 444 -9.84 1.79 16.30
CA TYR A 444 -9.64 2.58 15.09
C TYR A 444 -8.54 3.63 15.32
N PRO A 445 -7.26 3.23 15.30
CA PRO A 445 -6.17 4.18 15.49
C PRO A 445 -6.12 5.22 14.38
N LEU A 446 -5.43 6.31 14.61
CA LEU A 446 -5.27 7.38 13.63
C LEU A 446 -4.65 6.83 12.33
N GLY A 447 -5.22 7.23 11.19
CA GLY A 447 -4.92 6.66 9.87
C GLY A 447 -5.84 5.51 9.45
N HIS A 448 -6.56 4.88 10.38
CA HIS A 448 -7.60 3.90 10.05
C HIS A 448 -8.74 4.58 9.26
N ALA A 449 -9.38 3.84 8.33
CA ALA A 449 -10.46 4.38 7.50
C ALA A 449 -11.65 4.93 8.30
N ARG A 450 -11.87 4.42 9.53
CA ARG A 450 -12.91 4.88 10.47
C ARG A 450 -12.42 5.86 11.53
N SER A 451 -11.15 6.29 11.48
CA SER A 451 -10.66 7.34 12.36
C SER A 451 -11.05 8.73 11.86
N SER A 452 -10.75 9.78 12.64
CA SER A 452 -11.04 11.17 12.25
C SER A 452 -10.39 11.54 10.90
N PRO A 453 -11.18 11.88 9.86
CA PRO A 453 -10.63 12.26 8.56
C PRO A 453 -9.71 13.48 8.65
N ASP A 454 -10.14 14.54 9.34
CA ASP A 454 -9.39 15.80 9.45
C ASP A 454 -8.04 15.63 10.17
N LYS A 455 -8.03 14.80 11.23
CA LYS A 455 -6.77 14.49 11.94
C LYS A 455 -5.85 13.63 11.06
N THR A 456 -6.41 12.67 10.36
CA THR A 456 -5.66 11.80 9.43
C THR A 456 -5.03 12.62 8.32
N GLU A 457 -5.77 13.51 7.66
CA GLU A 457 -5.27 14.37 6.60
C GLU A 457 -4.09 15.24 7.07
N LYS A 458 -4.23 15.90 8.22
CA LYS A 458 -3.14 16.70 8.82
C LYS A 458 -1.87 15.87 9.04
N MET A 459 -2.03 14.63 9.50
CA MET A 459 -0.89 13.75 9.74
C MET A 459 -0.28 13.19 8.46
N VAL A 460 -1.07 12.95 7.41
CA VAL A 460 -0.58 12.58 6.08
C VAL A 460 0.28 13.71 5.50
N HIS A 461 -0.18 14.96 5.58
CA HIS A 461 0.61 16.12 5.15
C HIS A 461 1.89 16.27 5.95
N LEU A 462 1.83 16.13 7.27
CA LEU A 462 3.02 16.18 8.13
C LEU A 462 4.01 15.07 7.79
N LYS A 463 3.53 13.84 7.56
CA LYS A 463 4.37 12.72 7.13
C LYS A 463 5.04 13.03 5.79
N PHE A 464 4.28 13.53 4.81
CA PHE A 464 4.82 13.94 3.52
C PHE A 464 5.95 14.96 3.71
N ASP A 465 5.71 16.02 4.48
CA ASP A 465 6.72 17.06 4.74
C ASP A 465 7.99 16.51 5.35
N ARG A 466 7.87 15.61 6.34
CA ARG A 466 9.02 14.97 6.98
C ARG A 466 9.81 14.06 6.06
N LEU A 467 9.11 13.33 5.18
CA LEU A 467 9.77 12.47 4.21
C LEU A 467 10.49 13.28 3.13
N VAL A 468 9.90 14.40 2.72
CA VAL A 468 10.34 15.17 1.55
C VAL A 468 11.32 16.30 1.90
N ALA A 469 11.20 16.94 3.07
CA ALA A 469 12.05 18.08 3.45
C ALA A 469 13.57 17.84 3.33
N PRO A 470 14.10 16.65 3.65
CA PRO A 470 15.53 16.38 3.46
C PRO A 470 15.90 16.03 2.00
N THR A 471 14.93 15.94 1.10
CA THR A 471 15.08 15.30 -0.23
C THR A 471 14.89 16.25 -1.41
N VAL A 472 14.26 17.41 -1.20
CA VAL A 472 14.04 18.45 -2.21
C VAL A 472 14.27 19.82 -1.62
N SER A 473 14.64 20.79 -2.46
CA SER A 473 14.86 22.18 -2.04
C SER A 473 13.58 22.98 -1.80
N ASP A 474 12.45 22.56 -2.40
CA ASP A 474 11.14 23.23 -2.35
C ASP A 474 10.03 22.22 -2.08
N VAL A 475 9.66 22.05 -0.82
CA VAL A 475 8.60 21.12 -0.37
C VAL A 475 7.22 21.58 -0.82
N ASP A 476 6.94 22.88 -0.71
CA ASP A 476 5.63 23.43 -1.07
C ASP A 476 5.41 23.41 -2.59
N GLY A 477 6.46 23.69 -3.37
CA GLY A 477 6.46 23.54 -4.80
C GLY A 477 6.20 22.09 -5.22
N LEU A 478 6.86 21.12 -4.58
CA LEU A 478 6.59 19.72 -4.87
C LEU A 478 5.15 19.32 -4.47
N ARG A 479 4.67 19.73 -3.31
CA ARG A 479 3.28 19.48 -2.90
C ARG A 479 2.28 20.06 -3.89
N SER A 480 2.50 21.29 -4.36
CA SER A 480 1.68 21.92 -5.40
C SER A 480 1.75 21.19 -6.73
N ARG A 481 2.94 20.72 -7.12
CA ARG A 481 3.13 19.90 -8.32
C ARG A 481 2.32 18.61 -8.26
N MET A 482 2.21 17.96 -7.09
CA MET A 482 1.50 16.69 -6.91
C MET A 482 -0.03 16.81 -6.84
N ARG A 483 -0.59 18.01 -6.93
CA ARG A 483 -2.05 18.22 -7.00
C ARG A 483 -2.58 17.87 -8.39
N LEU A 484 -2.91 16.61 -8.62
CA LEU A 484 -3.32 16.08 -9.91
C LEU A 484 -4.56 16.75 -10.50
N VAL A 485 -5.57 17.06 -9.70
CA VAL A 485 -6.90 17.56 -10.17
C VAL A 485 -6.79 18.70 -11.19
N ASN A 486 -5.82 19.59 -11.02
CA ASN A 486 -5.66 20.78 -11.86
C ASN A 486 -4.53 20.65 -12.91
N LYS A 487 -3.97 19.46 -13.10
CA LYS A 487 -2.84 19.27 -14.01
C LYS A 487 -3.29 19.04 -15.44
N SER A 488 -2.67 19.78 -16.36
CA SER A 488 -2.81 19.53 -17.80
C SER A 488 -2.07 18.24 -18.18
N ALA A 489 -2.34 17.75 -19.40
CA ALA A 489 -1.66 16.58 -19.92
C ALA A 489 -0.14 16.81 -20.08
N GLU A 490 0.26 18.02 -20.48
CA GLU A 490 1.66 18.42 -20.61
C GLU A 490 2.39 18.38 -19.24
N GLU A 491 1.71 18.81 -18.17
CA GLU A 491 2.27 18.74 -16.82
C GLU A 491 2.42 17.28 -16.34
N ILE A 492 1.49 16.39 -16.72
CA ILE A 492 1.57 14.96 -16.43
C ILE A 492 2.71 14.29 -17.19
N ASP A 493 3.00 14.70 -18.42
CA ASP A 493 4.11 14.14 -19.23
C ASP A 493 5.47 14.22 -18.51
N SER A 494 5.67 15.23 -17.69
CA SER A 494 6.90 15.43 -16.90
C SER A 494 6.70 15.28 -15.38
N PHE A 495 5.62 14.67 -14.93
CA PHE A 495 5.13 14.74 -13.56
C PHE A 495 6.16 14.33 -12.51
N TYR A 496 6.92 13.26 -12.77
CA TYR A 496 7.98 12.75 -11.89
C TYR A 496 9.37 13.32 -12.19
N ALA A 497 9.49 14.21 -13.19
CA ALA A 497 10.75 14.84 -13.59
C ALA A 497 11.05 16.09 -12.74
N PHE A 498 11.40 15.90 -11.48
CA PHE A 498 11.86 16.95 -10.58
C PHE A 498 13.12 16.48 -9.84
N PRO A 499 14.04 17.39 -9.46
CA PRO A 499 15.28 17.02 -8.79
C PRO A 499 15.04 16.39 -7.43
N ILE A 500 15.72 15.29 -7.14
CA ILE A 500 15.75 14.63 -5.83
C ILE A 500 17.19 14.68 -5.33
N LEU A 501 17.40 15.27 -4.14
CA LEU A 501 18.73 15.35 -3.53
C LEU A 501 19.26 13.93 -3.22
N GLY A 502 20.52 13.70 -3.54
CA GLY A 502 21.15 12.39 -3.38
C GLY A 502 20.81 11.37 -4.48
N CYS A 503 20.01 11.77 -5.48
CA CYS A 503 19.68 10.93 -6.61
C CYS A 503 20.19 11.58 -7.91
N ASP A 504 21.12 10.91 -8.59
CA ASP A 504 21.60 11.39 -9.88
C ASP A 504 20.48 11.26 -10.94
N PRO A 505 20.13 12.31 -11.68
CA PRO A 505 19.06 12.25 -12.69
C PRO A 505 19.36 11.29 -13.86
N ASP A 506 20.64 10.99 -14.11
CA ASP A 506 21.09 10.22 -15.28
C ASP A 506 21.70 8.85 -14.92
N GLN A 507 21.83 8.51 -13.65
CA GLN A 507 22.33 7.25 -13.12
C GLN A 507 21.28 6.46 -12.35
#